data_d2790ef29320147d38f0aaf8ad3f6fa2
#
_entry.id   d2790ef29320147d38f0aaf8ad3f6fa2
#
_cell.length_a   1.000
_cell.length_b   1.000
_cell.length_c   1.000
_cell.angle_alpha   90.00
_cell.angle_beta   90.00
_cell.angle_gamma   90.00
#
_symmetry.space_group_name_H-M   'P 1'
#
loop_
_entity.id
_entity.type
_entity.pdbx_description
1 polymer ?
#
loop_
_entity_poly.entity_id
_entity_poly.type
_entity_poly.pdbx_seq_one_letter_code
_entity_poly.pdbx_strand_id
1 'polypeptide(L)'
;VRDRFDDFVAQRLDRLLRYATALTCDPHLAQDVVQETLLRAQHRWERIAGLQAPESYVRKMITNEFLSWRRRKASRNVTAAHSTLDAIGTPTADHAEHYAERDAMRARIAALPRKQRAAIVLRFYEDCTDAEIAEALGCSAGTVRSHISRALSTLRAADGGRRRGLPVTEALS
;
A
#
# COMPACT_ATOMS: atom_id res chain seq x y z
N VAL A 1 -1.05 -13.99 -26.13
CA VAL A 1 -0.55 -12.88 -25.26
C VAL A 1 -1.61 -12.44 -24.27
N ARG A 2 -2.87 -12.25 -24.75
CA ARG A 2 -3.99 -11.82 -23.90
C ARG A 2 -4.32 -12.88 -22.85
N ASP A 3 -4.39 -14.15 -23.23
CA ASP A 3 -4.66 -15.26 -22.32
C ASP A 3 -3.65 -15.34 -21.16
N ARG A 4 -2.36 -15.11 -21.44
CA ARG A 4 -1.32 -15.06 -20.39
C ARG A 4 -1.47 -13.89 -19.42
N PHE A 5 -2.01 -12.75 -19.86
CA PHE A 5 -2.28 -11.62 -18.98
C PHE A 5 -3.50 -11.89 -18.10
N ASP A 6 -4.57 -12.43 -18.68
CA ASP A 6 -5.79 -12.76 -17.96
C ASP A 6 -5.52 -13.84 -16.89
N ASP A 7 -4.69 -14.85 -17.20
CA ASP A 7 -4.22 -15.84 -16.23
C ASP A 7 -3.42 -15.21 -15.08
N PHE A 8 -2.52 -14.28 -15.38
CA PHE A 8 -1.77 -13.54 -14.35
C PHE A 8 -2.73 -12.76 -13.44
N VAL A 9 -3.68 -12.02 -14.02
CA VAL A 9 -4.65 -11.26 -13.26
C VAL A 9 -5.48 -12.17 -12.37
N ALA A 10 -6.04 -13.27 -12.91
CA ALA A 10 -6.86 -14.21 -12.17
C ALA A 10 -6.11 -14.81 -10.95
N GLN A 11 -4.81 -15.09 -11.10
CA GLN A 11 -4.00 -15.67 -10.04
C GLN A 11 -3.47 -14.66 -9.01
N ARG A 12 -3.33 -13.38 -9.37
CA ARG A 12 -2.60 -12.39 -8.57
C ARG A 12 -3.44 -11.21 -8.08
N LEU A 13 -4.65 -11.03 -8.62
CA LEU A 13 -5.50 -9.86 -8.34
C LEU A 13 -5.68 -9.62 -6.83
N ASP A 14 -6.03 -10.66 -6.07
CA ASP A 14 -6.26 -10.54 -4.62
C ASP A 14 -5.01 -10.06 -3.86
N ARG A 15 -3.83 -10.55 -4.27
CA ARG A 15 -2.56 -10.13 -3.66
C ARG A 15 -2.23 -8.68 -4.01
N LEU A 16 -2.46 -8.28 -5.26
CA LEU A 16 -2.25 -6.90 -5.73
C LEU A 16 -3.20 -5.94 -5.04
N LEU A 17 -4.47 -6.33 -4.83
CA LEU A 17 -5.46 -5.52 -4.10
C LEU A 17 -5.08 -5.38 -2.63
N ARG A 18 -4.68 -6.47 -1.94
CA ARG A 18 -4.19 -6.38 -0.54
C ARG A 18 -2.99 -5.45 -0.43
N TYR A 19 -2.02 -5.58 -1.33
CA TYR A 19 -0.85 -4.70 -1.36
C TYR A 19 -1.23 -3.22 -1.57
N ALA A 20 -2.10 -2.95 -2.54
CA ALA A 20 -2.58 -1.60 -2.81
C ALA A 20 -3.39 -1.03 -1.63
N THR A 21 -4.20 -1.87 -0.95
CA THR A 21 -4.93 -1.47 0.26
C THR A 21 -3.98 -1.12 1.41
N ALA A 22 -2.90 -1.87 1.60
CA ALA A 22 -1.87 -1.53 2.57
C ALA A 22 -1.21 -0.16 2.28
N LEU A 23 -0.97 0.15 0.98
CA LEU A 23 -0.41 1.44 0.56
C LEU A 23 -1.39 2.60 0.71
N THR A 24 -2.65 2.41 0.31
CA THR A 24 -3.66 3.47 0.25
C THR A 24 -4.36 3.67 1.58
N CYS A 25 -4.50 2.61 2.38
CA CYS A 25 -5.39 2.49 3.54
C CYS A 25 -6.87 2.78 3.18
N ASP A 26 -7.23 2.62 1.91
CA ASP A 26 -8.55 2.88 1.34
C ASP A 26 -8.83 1.85 0.24
N PRO A 27 -9.77 0.91 0.44
CA PRO A 27 -10.07 -0.15 -0.53
C PRO A 27 -10.53 0.36 -1.90
N HIS A 28 -11.29 1.47 -1.95
CA HIS A 28 -11.73 2.04 -3.22
C HIS A 28 -10.58 2.65 -3.99
N LEU A 29 -9.73 3.43 -3.32
CA LEU A 29 -8.53 3.96 -3.93
C LEU A 29 -7.57 2.84 -4.36
N ALA A 30 -7.50 1.75 -3.59
CA ALA A 30 -6.71 0.57 -3.96
C ALA A 30 -7.20 -0.05 -5.28
N GLN A 31 -8.52 -0.21 -5.42
CA GLN A 31 -9.12 -0.71 -6.66
C GLN A 31 -8.79 0.18 -7.86
N ASP A 32 -8.95 1.50 -7.72
CA ASP A 32 -8.62 2.47 -8.77
C ASP A 32 -7.14 2.39 -9.18
N VAL A 33 -6.24 2.34 -8.20
CA VAL A 33 -4.79 2.23 -8.43
C VAL A 33 -4.43 0.93 -9.12
N VAL A 34 -5.00 -0.19 -8.68
CA VAL A 34 -4.75 -1.51 -9.30
C VAL A 34 -5.30 -1.55 -10.72
N GLN A 35 -6.53 -1.10 -10.93
CA GLN A 35 -7.15 -1.07 -12.26
C GLN A 35 -6.31 -0.26 -13.25
N GLU A 36 -5.94 0.98 -12.91
CA GLU A 36 -5.11 1.84 -13.76
C GLU A 36 -3.74 1.20 -14.04
N THR A 37 -3.16 0.54 -13.03
CA THR A 37 -1.89 -0.17 -13.18
C THR A 37 -2.02 -1.36 -14.12
N LEU A 38 -3.07 -2.18 -13.98
CA LEU A 38 -3.29 -3.35 -14.82
C LEU A 38 -3.57 -2.98 -16.27
N LEU A 39 -4.32 -1.90 -16.53
CA LEU A 39 -4.52 -1.38 -17.88
C LEU A 39 -3.18 -1.02 -18.55
N ARG A 40 -2.28 -0.38 -17.83
CA ARG A 40 -0.93 -0.06 -18.36
C ARG A 40 -0.05 -1.28 -18.50
N ALA A 41 -0.14 -2.23 -17.59
CA ALA A 41 0.62 -3.48 -17.65
C ALA A 41 0.18 -4.32 -18.86
N GLN A 42 -1.10 -4.37 -19.18
CA GLN A 42 -1.65 -5.07 -20.34
C GLN A 42 -1.02 -4.60 -21.66
N HIS A 43 -0.91 -3.28 -21.85
CA HIS A 43 -0.27 -2.71 -23.05
C HIS A 43 1.22 -3.07 -23.21
N ARG A 44 1.88 -3.52 -22.14
CA ARG A 44 3.31 -3.85 -22.11
C ARG A 44 3.55 -5.29 -21.65
N TRP A 45 2.50 -6.13 -21.70
CA TRP A 45 2.54 -7.44 -21.07
C TRP A 45 3.61 -8.37 -21.62
N GLU A 46 3.84 -8.38 -22.93
CA GLU A 46 4.91 -9.19 -23.56
C GLU A 46 6.28 -8.93 -22.90
N ARG A 47 6.59 -7.65 -22.68
CA ARG A 47 7.83 -7.27 -22.00
C ARG A 47 7.81 -7.66 -20.52
N ILE A 48 6.68 -7.46 -19.83
CA ILE A 48 6.56 -7.73 -18.39
C ILE A 48 6.61 -9.23 -18.13
N ALA A 49 5.93 -10.04 -18.93
CA ALA A 49 5.91 -11.50 -18.81
C ALA A 49 7.30 -12.14 -19.03
N GLY A 50 8.19 -11.48 -19.75
CA GLY A 50 9.57 -11.92 -19.95
C GLY A 50 10.53 -11.58 -18.81
N LEU A 51 10.11 -10.85 -17.78
CA LEU A 51 10.92 -10.53 -16.61
C LEU A 51 11.01 -11.75 -15.67
N GLN A 52 12.09 -11.81 -14.88
CA GLN A 52 12.26 -12.85 -13.85
C GLN A 52 11.16 -12.80 -12.78
N ALA A 53 10.64 -11.62 -12.46
CA ALA A 53 9.63 -11.39 -11.44
C ALA A 53 8.54 -10.42 -11.92
N PRO A 54 7.61 -10.85 -12.80
CA PRO A 54 6.53 -10.02 -13.34
C PRO A 54 5.66 -9.38 -12.25
N GLU A 55 5.32 -10.14 -11.21
CA GLU A 55 4.51 -9.65 -10.09
C GLU A 55 5.20 -8.50 -9.33
N SER A 56 6.49 -8.62 -9.04
CA SER A 56 7.26 -7.56 -8.37
C SER A 56 7.31 -6.27 -9.22
N TYR A 57 7.41 -6.43 -10.54
CA TYR A 57 7.34 -5.29 -11.45
C TYR A 57 5.98 -4.61 -11.42
N VAL A 58 4.88 -5.37 -11.43
CA VAL A 58 3.51 -4.81 -11.32
C VAL A 58 3.31 -4.12 -9.97
N ARG A 59 3.82 -4.67 -8.85
CA ARG A 59 3.78 -4.00 -7.53
C ARG A 59 4.56 -2.68 -7.53
N LYS A 60 5.72 -2.64 -8.18
CA LYS A 60 6.46 -1.37 -8.38
C LYS A 60 5.64 -0.35 -9.18
N MET A 61 4.90 -0.80 -10.20
CA MET A 61 3.97 0.07 -10.93
C MET A 61 2.84 0.58 -10.02
N ILE A 62 2.25 -0.26 -9.15
CA ILE A 62 1.24 0.13 -8.15
C ILE A 62 1.81 1.19 -7.20
N THR A 63 3.02 1.00 -6.67
CA THR A 63 3.69 1.99 -5.81
C THR A 63 3.85 3.34 -6.51
N ASN A 64 4.32 3.33 -7.76
CA ASN A 64 4.50 4.54 -8.56
C ASN A 64 3.16 5.24 -8.84
N GLU A 65 2.12 4.45 -9.14
CA GLU A 65 0.76 4.97 -9.34
C GLU A 65 0.24 5.63 -8.05
N PHE A 66 0.35 4.97 -6.91
CA PHE A 66 -0.01 5.52 -5.61
C PHE A 66 0.72 6.84 -5.30
N LEU A 67 2.03 6.91 -5.55
CA LEU A 67 2.82 8.12 -5.30
C LEU A 67 2.44 9.27 -6.24
N SER A 68 2.05 8.97 -7.48
CA SER A 68 1.69 9.98 -8.50
C SER A 68 0.21 10.38 -8.48
N TRP A 69 -0.66 9.60 -7.84
CA TRP A 69 -2.12 9.78 -7.84
C TRP A 69 -2.56 11.20 -7.48
N ARG A 70 -2.00 11.80 -6.42
CA ARG A 70 -2.41 13.13 -5.97
C ARG A 70 -2.06 14.23 -6.98
N ARG A 71 -0.96 14.10 -7.72
CA ARG A 71 -0.60 15.06 -8.76
C ARG A 71 -1.64 15.07 -9.88
N ARG A 72 -2.12 13.89 -10.27
CA ARG A 72 -3.15 13.74 -11.31
C ARG A 72 -4.53 14.15 -10.84
N LYS A 73 -4.89 13.87 -9.58
CA LYS A 73 -6.17 14.27 -9.01
C LYS A 73 -6.26 15.79 -8.82
N ALA A 74 -5.18 16.43 -8.41
CA ALA A 74 -5.11 17.90 -8.34
C ALA A 74 -5.28 18.55 -9.73
N SER A 75 -4.79 17.89 -10.79
CA SER A 75 -4.97 18.33 -12.18
C SER A 75 -6.38 18.09 -12.74
N ARG A 76 -7.19 17.21 -12.12
CA ARG A 76 -8.53 16.84 -12.61
C ARG A 76 -9.69 17.45 -11.79
N ASN A 77 -9.44 18.36 -10.86
CA ASN A 77 -10.46 19.08 -10.04
C ASN A 77 -11.61 18.17 -9.52
N VAL A 78 -11.30 17.00 -8.94
CA VAL A 78 -12.30 16.16 -8.32
C VAL A 78 -12.08 16.09 -6.83
N THR A 79 -12.98 16.71 -6.09
CA THR A 79 -13.09 16.64 -4.63
C THR A 79 -13.50 15.22 -4.25
N ALA A 80 -12.61 14.46 -3.64
CA ALA A 80 -12.96 13.17 -3.06
C ALA A 80 -13.26 13.35 -1.59
N ALA A 81 -14.53 13.20 -1.25
CA ALA A 81 -14.99 13.00 0.11
C ALA A 81 -14.36 11.72 0.67
N HIS A 82 -13.89 11.80 1.91
CA HIS A 82 -13.49 10.62 2.68
C HIS A 82 -14.74 9.78 2.94
N SER A 83 -14.86 8.66 2.26
CA SER A 83 -15.86 7.66 2.60
C SER A 83 -15.27 6.72 3.63
N THR A 84 -15.77 6.83 4.85
CA THR A 84 -15.61 5.80 5.89
C THR A 84 -16.45 4.60 5.47
N LEU A 85 -15.82 3.47 5.21
CA LEU A 85 -16.53 2.22 4.96
C LEU A 85 -16.73 1.48 6.27
N ASP A 86 -18.00 1.26 6.59
CA ASP A 86 -18.46 0.39 7.66
C ASP A 86 -17.99 -1.05 7.42
N ALA A 87 -17.28 -1.59 8.39
CA ALA A 87 -16.95 -3.01 8.45
C ALA A 87 -18.24 -3.80 8.71
N ILE A 88 -18.69 -4.55 7.72
CA ILE A 88 -19.80 -5.50 7.89
C ILE A 88 -19.23 -6.75 8.56
N GLY A 89 -19.52 -6.91 9.83
CA GLY A 89 -19.23 -8.09 10.63
C GLY A 89 -19.48 -7.79 12.11
N THR A 90 -20.40 -8.50 12.75
CA THR A 90 -20.64 -8.43 14.20
C THR A 90 -19.54 -9.18 14.95
N PRO A 91 -18.61 -8.50 15.61
CA PRO A 91 -17.52 -9.15 16.32
C PRO A 91 -17.98 -9.61 17.71
N THR A 92 -17.55 -10.79 18.13
CA THR A 92 -17.52 -11.21 19.53
C THR A 92 -16.61 -10.26 20.32
N ALA A 93 -16.89 -9.99 21.61
CA ALA A 93 -16.24 -8.91 22.38
C ALA A 93 -14.68 -8.92 22.37
N ASP A 94 -14.05 -10.09 22.41
CA ASP A 94 -12.57 -10.23 22.34
C ASP A 94 -12.00 -9.84 20.96
N HIS A 95 -12.76 -10.10 19.89
CA HIS A 95 -12.36 -9.72 18.54
C HIS A 95 -12.57 -8.21 18.29
N ALA A 96 -13.54 -7.58 18.95
CA ALA A 96 -13.85 -6.16 18.77
C ALA A 96 -12.70 -5.25 19.20
N GLU A 97 -12.01 -5.56 20.30
CA GLU A 97 -10.86 -4.76 20.77
C GLU A 97 -9.66 -4.87 19.82
N HIS A 98 -9.39 -6.09 19.35
CA HIS A 98 -8.33 -6.33 18.38
C HIS A 98 -8.61 -5.65 17.01
N TYR A 99 -9.85 -5.68 16.53
CA TYR A 99 -10.25 -4.96 15.32
C TYR A 99 -10.14 -3.43 15.51
N ALA A 100 -10.56 -2.91 16.64
CA ALA A 100 -10.44 -1.48 16.94
C ALA A 100 -8.97 -1.01 16.99
N GLU A 101 -8.05 -1.83 17.51
CA GLU A 101 -6.61 -1.53 17.51
C GLU A 101 -6.02 -1.57 16.09
N ARG A 102 -6.41 -2.53 15.27
CA ARG A 102 -6.00 -2.61 13.84
C ARG A 102 -6.50 -1.39 13.07
N ASP A 103 -7.75 -1.02 13.23
CA ASP A 103 -8.32 0.14 12.56
C ASP A 103 -7.66 1.45 13.02
N ALA A 104 -7.39 1.58 14.32
CA ALA A 104 -6.63 2.71 14.84
C ALA A 104 -5.21 2.79 14.26
N MET A 105 -4.51 1.67 14.15
CA MET A 105 -3.18 1.62 13.54
C MET A 105 -3.25 1.93 12.03
N ARG A 106 -4.23 1.40 11.31
CA ARG A 106 -4.45 1.74 9.89
C ARG A 106 -4.70 3.23 9.68
N ALA A 107 -5.52 3.85 10.54
CA ALA A 107 -5.77 5.28 10.49
C ALA A 107 -4.48 6.10 10.70
N ARG A 108 -3.60 5.67 11.62
CA ARG A 108 -2.30 6.32 11.84
C ARG A 108 -1.37 6.15 10.65
N ILE A 109 -1.32 4.95 10.06
CA ILE A 109 -0.54 4.69 8.84
C ILE A 109 -1.09 5.55 7.69
N ALA A 110 -2.40 5.70 7.57
CA ALA A 110 -3.07 6.55 6.58
C ALA A 110 -2.70 8.04 6.74
N ALA A 111 -2.42 8.50 7.95
CA ALA A 111 -2.01 9.87 8.24
C ALA A 111 -0.54 10.16 7.87
N LEU A 112 0.30 9.13 7.67
CA LEU A 112 1.69 9.32 7.27
C LEU A 112 1.82 9.98 5.89
N PRO A 113 2.85 10.81 5.66
CA PRO A 113 3.21 11.25 4.31
C PRO A 113 3.43 10.06 3.37
N ARG A 114 2.97 10.15 2.12
CA ARG A 114 2.93 9.02 1.17
C ARG A 114 4.26 8.27 1.02
N LYS A 115 5.39 8.99 0.92
CA LYS A 115 6.71 8.35 0.81
C LYS A 115 7.11 7.61 2.08
N GLN A 116 6.72 8.11 3.25
CA GLN A 116 6.94 7.42 4.52
C GLN A 116 6.08 6.17 4.63
N ARG A 117 4.80 6.28 4.25
CA ARG A 117 3.88 5.14 4.20
C ARG A 117 4.36 4.07 3.22
N ALA A 118 4.73 4.45 2.00
CA ALA A 118 5.27 3.52 1.02
C ALA A 118 6.55 2.83 1.52
N ALA A 119 7.46 3.56 2.19
CA ALA A 119 8.65 2.97 2.77
C ALA A 119 8.33 1.94 3.87
N ILE A 120 7.35 2.21 4.73
CA ILE A 120 6.86 1.27 5.77
C ILE A 120 6.25 0.02 5.14
N VAL A 121 5.37 0.18 4.14
CA VAL A 121 4.73 -0.96 3.47
C VAL A 121 5.76 -1.81 2.74
N LEU A 122 6.66 -1.21 1.97
CA LEU A 122 7.71 -1.95 1.27
C LEU A 122 8.65 -2.68 2.25
N ARG A 123 8.97 -2.08 3.42
CA ARG A 123 9.82 -2.69 4.43
C ARG A 123 9.14 -3.85 5.16
N PHE A 124 7.94 -3.64 5.67
CA PHE A 124 7.31 -4.54 6.64
C PHE A 124 6.25 -5.46 6.04
N TYR A 125 5.72 -5.15 4.87
CA TYR A 125 4.77 -6.00 4.16
C TYR A 125 5.43 -6.81 3.03
N GLU A 126 6.44 -6.24 2.35
CA GLU A 126 7.12 -6.85 1.21
C GLU A 126 8.56 -7.29 1.53
N ASP A 127 9.05 -7.07 2.75
CA ASP A 127 10.41 -7.40 3.21
C ASP A 127 11.55 -6.85 2.31
N CYS A 128 11.28 -5.70 1.64
CA CYS A 128 12.26 -5.09 0.74
C CYS A 128 13.47 -4.52 1.51
N THR A 129 14.63 -4.65 0.90
CA THR A 129 15.88 -4.00 1.35
C THR A 129 15.85 -2.48 1.16
N ASP A 130 16.74 -1.74 1.82
CA ASP A 130 16.88 -0.29 1.63
C ASP A 130 17.16 0.07 0.16
N ALA A 131 17.92 -0.76 -0.56
CA ALA A 131 18.26 -0.55 -1.96
C ALA A 131 17.03 -0.69 -2.87
N GLU A 132 16.22 -1.73 -2.65
CA GLU A 132 15.00 -1.96 -3.43
C GLU A 132 13.95 -0.87 -3.17
N ILE A 133 13.80 -0.44 -1.91
CA ILE A 133 12.91 0.67 -1.55
C ILE A 133 13.41 1.98 -2.17
N ALA A 134 14.72 2.23 -2.14
CA ALA A 134 15.33 3.41 -2.75
C ALA A 134 15.04 3.48 -4.26
N GLU A 135 15.18 2.36 -4.95
CA GLU A 135 14.84 2.24 -6.38
C GLU A 135 13.33 2.49 -6.61
N ALA A 136 12.46 1.88 -5.80
CA ALA A 136 11.00 2.03 -5.93
C ALA A 136 10.54 3.49 -5.68
N LEU A 137 11.17 4.19 -4.71
CA LEU A 137 10.80 5.56 -4.32
C LEU A 137 11.55 6.65 -5.09
N GLY A 138 12.54 6.28 -5.93
CA GLY A 138 13.39 7.21 -6.66
C GLY A 138 14.19 8.11 -5.72
N CYS A 139 14.85 7.53 -4.70
CA CYS A 139 15.65 8.26 -3.72
C CYS A 139 16.88 7.44 -3.26
N SER A 140 17.70 7.98 -2.36
CA SER A 140 18.85 7.24 -1.81
C SER A 140 18.43 6.30 -0.68
N ALA A 141 19.23 5.25 -0.40
CA ALA A 141 19.03 4.37 0.74
C ALA A 141 19.08 5.12 2.09
N GLY A 142 19.88 6.19 2.19
CA GLY A 142 19.89 7.08 3.37
C GLY A 142 18.54 7.81 3.54
N THR A 143 17.91 8.23 2.44
CA THR A 143 16.58 8.84 2.45
C THR A 143 15.52 7.84 2.87
N VAL A 144 15.62 6.57 2.42
CA VAL A 144 14.73 5.48 2.85
C VAL A 144 14.79 5.29 4.36
N ARG A 145 15.99 5.17 4.93
CA ARG A 145 16.16 5.05 6.39
C ARG A 145 15.53 6.23 7.13
N SER A 146 15.70 7.44 6.62
CA SER A 146 15.07 8.64 7.19
C SER A 146 13.54 8.59 7.11
N HIS A 147 12.96 8.11 5.99
CA HIS A 147 11.51 7.95 5.87
C HIS A 147 10.96 6.93 6.86
N ILE A 148 11.62 5.76 6.99
CA ILE A 148 11.23 4.71 7.93
C ILE A 148 11.34 5.21 9.37
N SER A 149 12.47 5.83 9.74
CA SER A 149 12.69 6.35 11.09
C SER A 149 11.64 7.39 11.50
N ARG A 150 11.33 8.35 10.62
CA ARG A 150 10.31 9.37 10.88
C ARG A 150 8.91 8.74 10.98
N ALA A 151 8.57 7.81 10.10
CA ALA A 151 7.30 7.11 10.15
C ALA A 151 7.11 6.35 11.48
N LEU A 152 8.11 5.56 11.88
CA LEU A 152 8.08 4.83 13.15
C LEU A 152 8.02 5.77 14.35
N SER A 153 8.73 6.90 14.34
CA SER A 153 8.64 7.92 15.38
C SER A 153 7.21 8.49 15.49
N THR A 154 6.59 8.83 14.36
CA THR A 154 5.21 9.33 14.33
C THR A 154 4.22 8.29 14.87
N LEU A 155 4.36 7.03 14.47
CA LEU A 155 3.48 5.95 14.92
C LEU A 155 3.63 5.70 16.44
N ARG A 156 4.87 5.71 16.96
CA ARG A 156 5.13 5.56 18.41
C ARG A 156 4.62 6.75 19.23
N ALA A 157 4.77 7.97 18.74
CA ALA A 157 4.25 9.16 19.43
C ALA A 157 2.73 9.12 19.58
N ALA A 158 2.04 8.56 18.59
CA ALA A 158 0.61 8.33 18.66
C ALA A 158 0.19 7.19 19.61
N ASP A 159 1.12 6.28 19.97
CA ASP A 159 0.92 5.22 20.97
C ASP A 159 1.17 5.67 22.41
N GLY A 160 1.62 6.87 22.64
CA GLY A 160 2.11 7.41 23.93
C GLY A 160 1.16 7.36 25.14
N GLY A 161 0.05 6.64 25.02
CA GLY A 161 -0.90 6.35 26.11
C GLY A 161 -1.29 4.88 26.28
N ARG A 162 -0.90 3.97 25.38
CA ARG A 162 -1.26 2.55 25.44
C ARG A 162 -0.02 1.66 25.31
N ARG A 163 0.25 0.91 26.34
CA ARG A 163 1.43 0.05 26.52
C ARG A 163 1.54 -1.19 25.62
N ARG A 164 0.80 -1.33 24.53
CA ARG A 164 0.96 -2.38 23.48
C ARG A 164 0.14 -2.01 22.25
N GLY A 165 0.68 -1.17 21.36
CA GLY A 165 0.16 -1.08 20.01
C GLY A 165 0.52 -2.34 19.21
N LEU A 166 -0.35 -2.77 18.29
CA LEU A 166 -0.06 -3.85 17.35
C LEU A 166 1.17 -3.50 16.50
N PRO A 167 2.03 -4.48 16.17
CA PRO A 167 3.14 -4.24 15.25
C PRO A 167 2.62 -3.81 13.88
N VAL A 168 3.38 -2.95 13.21
CA VAL A 168 3.03 -2.41 11.87
C VAL A 168 2.67 -3.52 10.88
N THR A 169 3.39 -4.64 10.93
CA THR A 169 3.17 -5.81 10.07
C THR A 169 1.75 -6.37 10.20
N GLU A 170 1.24 -6.47 11.42
CA GLU A 170 -0.08 -7.04 11.71
C GLU A 170 -1.22 -6.10 11.28
N ALA A 171 -1.00 -4.80 11.31
CA ALA A 171 -1.97 -3.81 10.84
C ALA A 171 -2.07 -3.74 9.30
N LEU A 172 -1.04 -4.19 8.59
CA LEU A 172 -0.99 -4.18 7.13
C LEU A 172 -1.50 -5.49 6.50
N SER A 173 -1.68 -6.55 7.28
CA SER A 173 -2.24 -7.83 6.86
C SER A 173 -3.76 -7.81 6.88
#